data_0be7e7dc02d2fbec14fcbc31e64d298a
#
_entry.id   0be7e7dc02d2fbec14fcbc31e64d298a
#
_cell.length_a   1.000
_cell.length_b   1.000
_cell.length_c   1.000
_cell.angle_alpha   90.00
_cell.angle_beta   90.00
_cell.angle_gamma   90.00
#
_symmetry.space_group_name_H-M   'P 1'
#
loop_
_entity.id
_entity.type
_entity.pdbx_description
1 polymer ?
#
loop_
_entity_poly.entity_id
_entity_poly.type
_entity_poly.pdbx_seq_one_letter_code
_entity_poly.pdbx_strand_id
1 'polypeptide(L)'
;MGSTVVYKDDDTFDDGSRYEMIATDVPQSGDYPEGVKYRFQYMAEDGRTLLRFDNFPDPPRVDRHHYHTPDGVYDDIEYTGLKSHVREFHNEMDDRRER
;
A
#
# COMPACT_ATOMS: atom_id res chain seq x y z
N MET A 1 0.03 17.45 17.06
CA MET A 1 0.72 17.41 16.20
C MET A 1 0.57 16.80 14.88
N GLY A 2 0.87 17.19 13.91
CA GLY A 2 0.62 16.77 12.58
C GLY A 2 1.39 15.54 12.18
N SER A 3 1.16 15.11 10.98
CA SER A 3 1.90 14.04 10.36
C SER A 3 2.66 14.62 9.17
N THR A 4 3.76 13.96 8.82
CA THR A 4 4.64 14.42 7.76
C THR A 4 4.74 13.33 6.70
N VAL A 5 4.54 13.70 5.45
CA VAL A 5 4.73 12.76 4.34
C VAL A 5 6.23 12.44 4.25
N VAL A 6 6.56 11.15 4.33
CA VAL A 6 7.94 10.68 4.26
C VAL A 6 8.26 9.97 2.97
N TYR A 7 7.23 9.60 2.19
CA TYR A 7 7.41 9.00 0.88
C TYR A 7 6.17 9.25 0.03
N LYS A 8 6.38 9.63 -1.20
CA LYS A 8 5.28 9.81 -2.15
C LYS A 8 5.80 9.52 -3.56
N ASP A 9 5.02 8.74 -4.31
CA ASP A 9 5.35 8.41 -5.68
C ASP A 9 4.06 8.11 -6.43
N ASP A 10 4.01 8.48 -7.69
CA ASP A 10 2.86 8.15 -8.54
C ASP A 10 3.29 8.19 -10.01
N ASP A 11 2.59 7.44 -10.85
CA ASP A 11 2.85 7.45 -12.27
C ASP A 11 1.66 6.82 -13.00
N THR A 12 1.56 7.13 -14.28
CA THR A 12 0.57 6.56 -15.18
C THR A 12 1.28 5.83 -16.29
N PHE A 13 0.83 4.62 -16.57
CA PHE A 13 1.42 3.77 -17.62
C PHE A 13 0.72 4.00 -18.94
N ASP A 14 1.34 3.51 -20.02
CA ASP A 14 0.83 3.71 -21.37
C ASP A 14 -0.56 3.13 -21.58
N ASP A 15 -0.93 2.09 -20.83
CA ASP A 15 -2.24 1.46 -20.95
C ASP A 15 -3.32 2.19 -20.15
N GLY A 16 -2.99 3.32 -19.54
CA GLY A 16 -3.92 4.09 -18.72
C GLY A 16 -4.00 3.67 -17.28
N SER A 17 -3.39 2.54 -16.91
CA SER A 17 -3.32 2.17 -15.49
C SER A 17 -2.33 3.08 -14.77
N ARG A 18 -2.47 3.17 -13.45
CA ARG A 18 -1.62 4.07 -12.69
C ARG A 18 -1.42 3.56 -11.27
N TYR A 19 -0.42 4.08 -10.60
CA TYR A 19 -0.24 3.81 -9.18
C TYR A 19 -0.05 5.11 -8.41
N GLU A 20 -0.39 5.05 -7.14
CA GLU A 20 -0.18 6.13 -6.19
C GLU A 20 0.33 5.52 -4.90
N MET A 21 1.40 6.08 -4.36
CA MET A 21 1.99 5.60 -3.13
C MET A 21 2.19 6.78 -2.20
N ILE A 22 1.78 6.62 -0.95
CA ILE A 22 2.01 7.64 0.06
C ILE A 22 2.28 6.97 1.39
N ALA A 23 3.28 7.46 2.12
CA ALA A 23 3.56 7.05 3.48
C ALA A 23 3.76 8.30 4.32
N THR A 24 3.18 8.30 5.50
CA THR A 24 3.17 9.45 6.39
C THR A 24 3.70 9.03 7.75
N ASP A 25 4.59 9.84 8.31
CA ASP A 25 5.09 9.64 9.66
C ASP A 25 3.99 10.07 10.63
N VAL A 26 3.62 9.19 11.55
CA VAL A 26 2.56 9.46 12.53
C VAL A 26 3.08 9.07 13.91
N PRO A 27 2.48 9.60 14.98
CA PRO A 27 2.89 9.18 16.33
C PRO A 27 2.69 7.68 16.51
N GLN A 28 3.65 7.03 17.14
CA GLN A 28 3.50 5.62 17.48
C GLN A 28 2.30 5.43 18.40
N SER A 29 1.51 4.41 18.10
CA SER A 29 0.30 4.13 18.86
C SER A 29 -0.05 2.65 18.73
N GLY A 30 -1.12 2.22 19.37
CA GLY A 30 -1.62 0.87 19.19
C GLY A 30 -2.04 0.58 17.77
N ASP A 31 -2.52 1.60 17.05
CA ASP A 31 -2.93 1.46 15.66
C ASP A 31 -1.74 1.48 14.70
N TYR A 32 -0.69 2.24 15.04
CA TYR A 32 0.48 2.40 14.18
C TYR A 32 1.76 2.25 14.99
N PRO A 33 2.07 1.02 15.44
CA PRO A 33 3.24 0.81 16.31
C PRO A 33 4.57 1.10 15.61
N GLU A 34 4.60 1.07 14.29
CA GLU A 34 5.81 1.42 13.54
C GLU A 34 5.97 2.93 13.36
N GLY A 35 4.96 3.72 13.73
CA GLY A 35 5.00 5.17 13.55
C GLY A 35 4.85 5.61 12.10
N VAL A 36 4.27 4.77 11.25
CA VAL A 36 4.04 5.10 9.86
C VAL A 36 2.66 4.63 9.42
N LYS A 37 2.01 5.44 8.61
CA LYS A 37 0.75 5.10 7.96
C LYS A 37 1.00 5.16 6.46
N TYR A 38 0.63 4.10 5.73
CA TYR A 38 0.90 4.08 4.30
C TYR A 38 -0.29 3.54 3.52
N ARG A 39 -0.37 3.95 2.26
CA ARG A 39 -1.28 3.36 1.28
C ARG A 39 -0.58 3.39 -0.07
N PHE A 40 -0.39 2.22 -0.65
CA PHE A 40 0.18 2.05 -1.99
C PHE A 40 -0.89 1.38 -2.82
N GLN A 41 -1.27 1.98 -3.94
CA GLN A 41 -2.40 1.52 -4.72
C GLN A 41 -2.08 1.51 -6.21
N TYR A 42 -2.42 0.41 -6.87
CA TYR A 42 -2.32 0.26 -8.32
C TYR A 42 -3.73 0.10 -8.87
N MET A 43 -4.07 0.89 -9.89
CA MET A 43 -5.43 1.01 -10.38
C MET A 43 -5.48 0.83 -11.88
N ALA A 44 -6.55 0.20 -12.37
CA ALA A 44 -6.83 0.12 -13.79
C ALA A 44 -7.21 1.51 -14.34
N GLU A 45 -7.25 1.63 -15.66
CA GLU A 45 -7.62 2.89 -16.30
C GLU A 45 -8.98 3.41 -15.83
N ASP A 46 -9.92 2.52 -15.54
CA ASP A 46 -11.26 2.90 -15.09
C ASP A 46 -11.31 3.24 -13.59
N GLY A 47 -10.18 3.21 -12.91
CA GLY A 47 -10.10 3.54 -11.48
C GLY A 47 -10.28 2.35 -10.55
N ARG A 48 -10.53 1.16 -11.08
CA ARG A 48 -10.71 -0.05 -10.26
C ARG A 48 -9.37 -0.44 -9.62
N THR A 49 -9.40 -0.73 -8.33
CA THR A 49 -8.19 -1.13 -7.61
C THR A 49 -7.78 -2.55 -8.01
N LEU A 50 -6.54 -2.70 -8.46
CA LEU A 50 -5.98 -4.00 -8.82
C LEU A 50 -5.05 -4.54 -7.74
N LEU A 51 -4.43 -3.66 -6.97
CA LEU A 51 -3.56 -4.04 -5.84
C LEU A 51 -3.50 -2.85 -4.90
N ARG A 52 -3.60 -3.10 -3.60
CA ARG A 52 -3.43 -2.04 -2.60
C ARG A 52 -2.78 -2.63 -1.36
N PHE A 53 -1.67 -2.02 -0.94
CA PHE A 53 -1.03 -2.31 0.33
C PHE A 53 -1.37 -1.17 1.29
N ASP A 54 -1.83 -1.49 2.49
CA ASP A 54 -1.99 -0.46 3.51
C ASP A 54 -1.91 -1.08 4.90
N ASN A 55 -1.79 -0.23 5.90
CA ASN A 55 -1.76 -0.65 7.30
C ASN A 55 -2.89 -0.01 8.10
N PHE A 56 -3.95 0.40 7.44
CA PHE A 56 -5.08 0.99 8.12
C PHE A 56 -5.76 -0.09 9.00
N PRO A 57 -5.99 0.19 10.28
CA PRO A 57 -6.67 -0.79 11.13
C PRO A 57 -8.07 -1.07 10.61
N ASP A 58 -8.41 -2.35 10.47
CA ASP A 58 -9.70 -2.77 9.95
C ASP A 58 -10.18 -3.97 10.75
N PRO A 59 -10.47 -3.79 12.06
CA PRO A 59 -10.95 -4.90 12.86
C PRO A 59 -12.32 -5.35 12.37
N PRO A 60 -12.67 -6.63 12.67
CA PRO A 60 -11.87 -7.53 13.48
C PRO A 60 -11.05 -8.52 12.67
N ARG A 61 -10.99 -8.37 11.35
CA ARG A 61 -10.64 -9.46 10.51
C ARG A 61 -9.22 -9.60 10.11
N VAL A 62 -8.49 -8.51 9.94
CA VAL A 62 -7.18 -8.55 9.30
C VAL A 62 -6.12 -7.96 10.19
N ASP A 63 -4.89 -8.40 9.99
CA ASP A 63 -3.74 -7.79 10.61
C ASP A 63 -3.57 -6.38 10.09
N ARG A 64 -2.80 -5.60 10.83
CA ARG A 64 -2.57 -4.21 10.48
C ARG A 64 -1.99 -4.07 9.08
N HIS A 65 -1.00 -4.87 8.74
CA HIS A 65 -0.43 -4.84 7.40
C HIS A 65 -1.16 -5.87 6.54
N HIS A 66 -1.78 -5.40 5.47
CA HIS A 66 -2.56 -6.27 4.60
C HIS A 66 -2.55 -5.71 3.18
N TYR A 67 -3.01 -6.52 2.23
CA TYR A 67 -3.18 -6.05 0.87
C TYR A 67 -4.52 -6.50 0.31
N HIS A 68 -5.00 -5.73 -0.66
CA HIS A 68 -6.27 -5.95 -1.32
C HIS A 68 -6.01 -6.27 -2.80
N THR A 69 -6.77 -7.23 -3.33
CA THR A 69 -6.83 -7.52 -4.75
C THR A 69 -8.30 -7.63 -5.14
N PRO A 70 -8.63 -7.74 -6.44
CA PRO A 70 -10.02 -7.98 -6.82
C PRO A 70 -10.61 -9.26 -6.22
N ASP A 71 -9.75 -10.20 -5.81
CA ASP A 71 -10.19 -11.48 -5.23
C ASP A 71 -10.42 -11.41 -3.74
N GLY A 72 -9.96 -10.39 -3.05
CA GLY A 72 -10.17 -10.28 -1.61
C GLY A 72 -9.07 -9.53 -0.89
N VAL A 73 -9.09 -9.64 0.43
CA VAL A 73 -8.14 -9.00 1.34
C VAL A 73 -7.28 -10.09 1.96
N TYR A 74 -5.97 -9.84 2.00
CA TYR A 74 -4.99 -10.82 2.48
C TYR A 74 -4.07 -10.17 3.50
N ASP A 75 -3.67 -10.92 4.51
CA ASP A 75 -2.79 -10.44 5.57
C ASP A 75 -1.50 -11.26 5.68
N ASP A 76 -1.16 -12.02 4.64
CA ASP A 76 0.07 -12.81 4.60
C ASP A 76 1.27 -11.98 4.10
N ILE A 77 1.31 -10.72 4.49
CA ILE A 77 2.36 -9.80 4.12
C ILE A 77 3.07 -9.33 5.38
N GLU A 78 4.39 -9.26 5.33
CA GLU A 78 5.19 -8.85 6.46
C GLU A 78 5.81 -7.49 6.21
N TYR A 79 5.74 -6.63 7.21
CA TYR A 79 6.33 -5.30 7.12
C TYR A 79 7.70 -5.32 7.79
N THR A 80 8.76 -5.16 7.00
CA THR A 80 10.13 -5.18 7.51
C THR A 80 10.82 -3.83 7.33
N GLY A 81 10.06 -2.77 7.09
CA GLY A 81 10.56 -1.42 6.90
C GLY A 81 9.96 -0.80 5.66
N LEU A 82 9.94 0.53 5.62
CA LEU A 82 9.28 1.25 4.55
C LEU A 82 9.96 0.99 3.20
N LYS A 83 11.27 1.04 3.16
CA LYS A 83 12.01 0.85 1.90
C LYS A 83 11.74 -0.53 1.31
N SER A 84 11.78 -1.56 2.14
CA SER A 84 11.51 -2.92 1.69
C SER A 84 10.07 -3.06 1.22
N HIS A 85 9.15 -2.40 1.91
CA HIS A 85 7.73 -2.49 1.59
C HIS A 85 7.41 -1.80 0.26
N VAL A 86 8.04 -0.66 0.00
CA VAL A 86 7.94 0.03 -1.28
C VAL A 86 8.42 -0.88 -2.41
N ARG A 87 9.57 -1.53 -2.20
CA ARG A 87 10.12 -2.43 -3.20
C ARG A 87 9.19 -3.61 -3.46
N GLU A 88 8.62 -4.17 -2.40
CA GLU A 88 7.70 -5.29 -2.53
C GLU A 88 6.45 -4.91 -3.31
N PHE A 89 5.91 -3.72 -3.05
CA PHE A 89 4.76 -3.24 -3.80
C PHE A 89 5.07 -3.14 -5.30
N HIS A 90 6.22 -2.55 -5.63
CA HIS A 90 6.62 -2.42 -7.04
C HIS A 90 6.77 -3.79 -7.69
N ASN A 91 7.37 -4.75 -6.99
CA ASN A 91 7.54 -6.10 -7.52
C ASN A 91 6.19 -6.77 -7.78
N GLU A 92 5.26 -6.65 -6.85
CA GLU A 92 3.93 -7.25 -7.00
C GLU A 92 3.15 -6.57 -8.11
N MET A 93 3.26 -5.26 -8.22
CA MET A 93 2.60 -4.51 -9.29
C MET A 93 3.15 -4.91 -10.65
N ASP A 94 4.48 -4.98 -10.77
CA ASP A 94 5.12 -5.35 -12.03
C ASP A 94 4.74 -6.76 -12.44
N ASP A 95 4.66 -7.69 -11.50
CA ASP A 95 4.25 -9.05 -11.77
C ASP A 95 2.84 -9.09 -12.37
N ARG A 96 1.94 -8.28 -11.83
CA ARG A 96 0.57 -8.21 -12.34
C ARG A 96 0.48 -7.56 -13.71
N ARG A 97 1.35 -6.60 -13.99
CA ARG A 97 1.36 -5.91 -15.27
C ARG A 97 1.91 -6.78 -16.41
N GLU A 98 2.72 -7.78 -16.06
CA GLU A 98 3.32 -8.67 -17.05
C GLU A 98 2.41 -9.85 -17.41
N ARG A 99 1.29 -9.99 -16.75
CA ARG A 99 0.35 -11.10 -17.02
C ARG A 99 -0.54 -10.84 -18.21
#